data_a177c1ea29080c7db341d4a11bc12cc7
#
_entry.id   a177c1ea29080c7db341d4a11bc12cc7
#
_cell.length_a   1.000
_cell.length_b   1.000
_cell.length_c   1.000
_cell.angle_alpha   90.00
_cell.angle_beta   90.00
_cell.angle_gamma   90.00
#
_symmetry.space_group_name_H-M   'P 1'
#
loop_
_entity.id
_entity.type
_entity.pdbx_description
1 polymer ?
#
loop_
_entity_poly.entity_id
_entity_poly.type
_entity_poly.pdbx_seq_one_letter_code
_entity_poly.pdbx_strand_id
1 'polypeptide(L)'
;VLVIHEGAHGIVASLEKIKIKTGGFAVFIALFAGFVEPDEEEFDKAKKISKLRVIGAGATSNVIFAFALGALLLTNPIFALVLPEPLVEWFYDAPDGVLVISIIPDSGAEKAGLQSGDLITAINGVIIITPLDFQKIDLKPGETVTVTVQRNGQQLQLPVEIMPSPDDPNRGLVGIMRDNALSYKPIYNFIEWDPQVSMFLLWLWMISFFIGIINMLPLPILDGGKFLYTI
;
A
#
# COMPACT_ATOMS: atom_id res chain seq x y z
N VAL A 1 12.99 -8.40 3.77
CA VAL A 1 12.43 -8.28 5.12
C VAL A 1 13.13 -9.23 6.08
N LEU A 2 13.10 -10.57 5.85
CA LEU A 2 13.75 -11.54 6.76
C LEU A 2 15.24 -11.30 6.96
N VAL A 3 16.00 -10.98 5.89
CA VAL A 3 17.43 -10.67 5.98
C VAL A 3 17.70 -9.47 6.90
N ILE A 4 16.85 -8.47 6.84
CA ILE A 4 16.96 -7.27 7.70
C ILE A 4 16.68 -7.66 9.15
N HIS A 5 15.64 -8.43 9.38
CA HIS A 5 15.22 -8.90 10.71
C HIS A 5 16.33 -9.73 11.39
N GLU A 6 16.70 -10.84 10.76
CA GLU A 6 17.71 -11.75 11.32
C GLU A 6 19.10 -11.10 11.36
N GLY A 7 19.45 -10.32 10.35
CA GLY A 7 20.69 -9.56 10.32
C GLY A 7 20.80 -8.58 11.50
N ALA A 8 19.69 -7.96 11.90
CA ALA A 8 19.66 -7.06 13.05
C ALA A 8 19.92 -7.80 14.37
N HIS A 9 19.33 -8.99 14.57
CA HIS A 9 19.65 -9.83 15.73
C HIS A 9 21.14 -10.13 15.78
N GLY A 10 21.75 -10.56 14.66
CA GLY A 10 23.17 -10.88 14.59
C GLY A 10 24.08 -9.68 14.85
N ILE A 11 23.76 -8.53 14.24
CA ILE A 11 24.55 -7.29 14.43
C ILE A 11 24.51 -6.86 15.90
N VAL A 12 23.31 -6.81 16.51
CA VAL A 12 23.15 -6.36 17.89
C VAL A 12 23.78 -7.35 18.86
N ALA A 13 23.65 -8.67 18.63
CA ALA A 13 24.34 -9.68 19.44
C ALA A 13 25.88 -9.47 19.42
N SER A 14 26.43 -9.23 18.22
CA SER A 14 27.86 -8.95 18.06
C SER A 14 28.30 -7.67 18.78
N LEU A 15 27.47 -6.60 18.72
CA LEU A 15 27.72 -5.35 19.43
C LEU A 15 27.69 -5.53 20.97
N GLU A 16 26.81 -6.39 21.46
CA GLU A 16 26.71 -6.76 22.87
C GLU A 16 27.75 -7.83 23.28
N LYS A 17 28.67 -8.18 22.37
CA LYS A 17 29.75 -9.17 22.58
C LYS A 17 29.24 -10.59 22.82
N ILE A 18 28.09 -10.93 22.28
CA ILE A 18 27.53 -12.29 22.28
C ILE A 18 27.88 -12.91 20.92
N LYS A 19 28.58 -14.04 20.94
CA LYS A 19 28.97 -14.72 19.70
C LYS A 19 27.78 -15.27 18.97
N ILE A 20 27.87 -15.28 17.66
CA ILE A 20 26.94 -15.98 16.80
C ILE A 20 27.45 -17.38 16.53
N LYS A 21 26.71 -18.39 16.94
CA LYS A 21 27.04 -19.80 16.74
C LYS A 21 26.81 -20.23 15.31
N THR A 22 25.65 -19.87 14.77
CA THR A 22 25.29 -20.15 13.38
C THR A 22 24.24 -19.15 12.89
N GLY A 23 24.12 -19.05 11.56
CA GLY A 23 23.09 -18.26 10.90
C GLY A 23 22.95 -18.73 9.46
N GLY A 24 21.75 -18.60 8.91
CA GLY A 24 21.49 -19.05 7.55
C GLY A 24 20.05 -18.90 7.13
N PHE A 25 19.76 -19.56 6.03
CA PHE A 25 18.42 -19.64 5.48
C PHE A 25 17.95 -21.09 5.48
N ALA A 26 16.75 -21.31 5.97
CA ALA A 26 16.04 -22.57 5.86
C ALA A 26 14.94 -22.44 4.82
N VAL A 27 14.78 -23.47 4.00
CA VAL A 27 13.68 -23.58 3.03
C VAL A 27 12.87 -24.79 3.40
N PHE A 28 11.61 -24.59 3.72
CA PHE A 28 10.67 -25.67 4.03
C PHE A 28 9.48 -25.59 3.06
N ILE A 29 9.45 -26.49 2.09
CA ILE A 29 8.48 -26.52 0.97
C ILE A 29 8.58 -25.19 0.17
N ALA A 30 7.67 -24.25 0.38
CA ALA A 30 7.65 -22.94 -0.26
C ALA A 30 7.87 -21.78 0.74
N LEU A 31 8.26 -22.10 1.98
CA LEU A 31 8.52 -21.12 3.04
C LEU A 31 10.03 -20.91 3.16
N PHE A 32 10.43 -19.64 3.09
CA PHE A 32 11.80 -19.20 3.34
C PHE A 32 11.85 -18.63 4.76
N ALA A 33 12.72 -19.20 5.59
CA ALA A 33 12.99 -18.71 6.93
C ALA A 33 14.47 -18.31 7.01
N GLY A 34 14.76 -17.13 7.52
CA GLY A 34 16.08 -16.77 8.00
C GLY A 34 16.20 -17.14 9.46
N PHE A 35 17.40 -17.35 9.94
CA PHE A 35 17.67 -17.52 11.36
C PHE A 35 19.10 -17.07 11.70
N VAL A 36 19.25 -16.53 12.91
CA VAL A 36 20.52 -16.25 13.54
C VAL A 36 20.46 -16.83 14.96
N GLU A 37 21.40 -17.70 15.28
CA GLU A 37 21.49 -18.38 16.56
C GLU A 37 22.69 -17.83 17.36
N PRO A 38 22.45 -17.00 18.40
CA PRO A 38 23.49 -16.61 19.34
C PRO A 38 23.97 -17.81 20.15
N ASP A 39 25.18 -17.72 20.67
CA ASP A 39 25.67 -18.69 21.62
C ASP A 39 24.82 -18.64 22.91
N GLU A 40 24.20 -19.76 23.26
CA GLU A 40 23.21 -19.83 24.34
C GLU A 40 23.87 -19.50 25.71
N GLU A 41 25.10 -19.99 25.96
CA GLU A 41 25.78 -19.76 27.25
C GLU A 41 26.16 -18.28 27.41
N GLU A 42 26.65 -17.66 26.35
CA GLU A 42 27.00 -16.23 26.37
C GLU A 42 25.72 -15.37 26.46
N PHE A 43 24.67 -15.76 25.75
CA PHE A 43 23.39 -15.06 25.83
C PHE A 43 22.79 -15.17 27.24
N ASP A 44 22.80 -16.35 27.85
CA ASP A 44 22.25 -16.55 29.20
C ASP A 44 23.02 -15.80 30.29
N LYS A 45 24.32 -15.65 30.12
CA LYS A 45 25.19 -14.88 31.04
C LYS A 45 25.13 -13.37 30.79
N ALA A 46 24.55 -12.93 29.64
CA ALA A 46 24.49 -11.52 29.29
C ALA A 46 23.58 -10.74 30.23
N LYS A 47 23.86 -9.43 30.33
CA LYS A 47 23.01 -8.52 31.10
C LYS A 47 21.58 -8.49 30.49
N LYS A 48 20.57 -8.36 31.35
CA LYS A 48 19.17 -8.26 30.96
C LYS A 48 18.96 -7.26 29.83
N ILE A 49 19.55 -6.08 29.93
CA ILE A 49 19.43 -5.05 28.88
C ILE A 49 20.01 -5.49 27.52
N SER A 50 21.12 -6.23 27.54
CA SER A 50 21.74 -6.76 26.32
C SER A 50 20.85 -7.81 25.68
N LYS A 51 20.24 -8.69 26.47
CA LYS A 51 19.24 -9.67 25.99
C LYS A 51 18.05 -8.95 25.33
N LEU A 52 17.48 -7.95 25.99
CA LEU A 52 16.34 -7.18 25.48
C LEU A 52 16.69 -6.46 24.17
N ARG A 53 17.91 -5.91 24.05
CA ARG A 53 18.36 -5.27 22.79
C ARG A 53 18.46 -6.28 21.66
N VAL A 54 19.05 -7.44 21.91
CA VAL A 54 19.15 -8.49 20.89
C VAL A 54 17.77 -8.99 20.47
N ILE A 55 16.89 -9.32 21.42
CA ILE A 55 15.54 -9.82 21.13
C ILE A 55 14.72 -8.76 20.36
N GLY A 56 14.79 -7.49 20.75
CA GLY A 56 14.01 -6.44 20.11
C GLY A 56 14.57 -5.98 18.75
N ALA A 57 15.80 -6.36 18.40
CA ALA A 57 16.51 -5.84 17.23
C ALA A 57 15.79 -6.17 15.90
N GLY A 58 15.33 -7.40 15.75
CA GLY A 58 14.68 -7.86 14.52
C GLY A 58 13.41 -7.08 14.21
N ALA A 59 12.48 -7.04 15.15
CA ALA A 59 11.22 -6.32 15.01
C ALA A 59 11.45 -4.81 14.80
N THR A 60 12.37 -4.21 15.58
CA THR A 60 12.71 -2.77 15.47
C THR A 60 13.30 -2.44 14.11
N SER A 61 14.19 -3.28 13.57
CA SER A 61 14.79 -3.05 12.25
C SER A 61 13.74 -3.08 11.12
N ASN A 62 12.79 -3.99 11.18
CA ASN A 62 11.69 -4.06 10.22
C ASN A 62 10.80 -2.82 10.28
N VAL A 63 10.50 -2.31 11.47
CA VAL A 63 9.74 -1.07 11.66
C VAL A 63 10.51 0.13 11.11
N ILE A 64 11.81 0.26 11.43
CA ILE A 64 12.65 1.34 10.90
C ILE A 64 12.72 1.28 9.36
N PHE A 65 12.91 0.09 8.80
CA PHE A 65 12.92 -0.10 7.35
C PHE A 65 11.57 0.27 6.72
N ALA A 66 10.46 -0.12 7.34
CA ALA A 66 9.14 0.26 6.88
C ALA A 66 8.93 1.78 6.92
N PHE A 67 9.37 2.47 7.97
CA PHE A 67 9.30 3.94 8.02
C PHE A 67 10.15 4.61 6.93
N ALA A 68 11.38 4.13 6.71
CA ALA A 68 12.26 4.65 5.66
C ALA A 68 11.66 4.46 4.26
N LEU A 69 11.12 3.26 3.99
CA LEU A 69 10.45 2.95 2.73
C LEU A 69 9.14 3.71 2.59
N GLY A 70 8.37 3.86 3.69
CA GLY A 70 7.15 4.65 3.72
C GLY A 70 7.41 6.13 3.39
N ALA A 71 8.48 6.72 3.92
CA ALA A 71 8.87 8.08 3.59
C ALA A 71 9.17 8.26 2.08
N LEU A 72 9.79 7.27 1.44
CA LEU A 72 9.97 7.25 0.00
C LEU A 72 8.62 7.12 -0.73
N LEU A 73 7.74 6.23 -0.27
CA LEU A 73 6.45 5.97 -0.87
C LEU A 73 5.46 7.14 -0.73
N LEU A 74 5.69 8.12 0.14
CA LEU A 74 4.90 9.36 0.18
C LEU A 74 4.96 10.15 -1.13
N THR A 75 5.94 9.90 -1.98
CA THR A 75 6.02 10.48 -3.34
C THR A 75 5.23 9.68 -4.39
N ASN A 76 4.60 8.58 -3.99
CA ASN A 76 3.89 7.66 -4.87
C ASN A 76 2.36 7.76 -4.66
N PRO A 77 1.56 8.04 -5.71
CA PRO A 77 0.10 8.14 -5.58
C PRO A 77 -0.57 6.93 -4.94
N ILE A 78 -0.08 5.71 -5.25
CA ILE A 78 -0.69 4.47 -4.75
C ILE A 78 -0.60 4.33 -3.23
N PHE A 79 0.37 4.99 -2.60
CA PHE A 79 0.56 4.91 -1.16
C PHE A 79 -0.55 5.62 -0.37
N ALA A 80 -1.25 6.58 -1.00
CA ALA A 80 -2.44 7.21 -0.42
C ALA A 80 -3.53 6.21 -0.03
N LEU A 81 -3.62 5.05 -0.71
CA LEU A 81 -4.62 4.01 -0.42
C LEU A 81 -4.46 3.33 0.94
N VAL A 82 -3.25 3.30 1.46
CA VAL A 82 -2.93 2.58 2.71
C VAL A 82 -2.70 3.52 3.89
N LEU A 83 -2.68 4.83 3.63
CA LEU A 83 -2.53 5.84 4.67
C LEU A 83 -3.87 6.16 5.33
N PRO A 84 -3.88 6.43 6.65
CA PRO A 84 -5.02 7.04 7.32
C PRO A 84 -5.35 8.42 6.71
N GLU A 85 -6.65 8.74 6.61
CA GLU A 85 -7.15 9.97 5.99
C GLU A 85 -6.41 11.26 6.45
N PRO A 86 -6.12 11.49 7.75
CA PRO A 86 -5.37 12.69 8.17
C PRO A 86 -3.96 12.78 7.58
N LEU A 87 -3.31 11.64 7.32
CA LEU A 87 -1.98 11.61 6.68
C LEU A 87 -2.07 11.85 5.18
N VAL A 88 -3.15 11.38 4.54
CA VAL A 88 -3.39 11.68 3.12
C VAL A 88 -3.48 13.19 2.92
N GLU A 89 -4.25 13.92 3.74
CA GLU A 89 -4.40 15.37 3.64
C GLU A 89 -3.07 16.13 3.82
N TRP A 90 -2.10 15.57 4.55
CA TRP A 90 -0.80 16.22 4.76
C TRP A 90 0.19 16.02 3.61
N PHE A 91 0.07 14.93 2.86
CA PHE A 91 1.07 14.53 1.88
C PHE A 91 0.55 14.49 0.45
N TYR A 92 -0.75 14.64 0.24
CA TYR A 92 -1.38 14.56 -1.07
C TYR A 92 -2.38 15.70 -1.27
N ASP A 93 -2.35 16.28 -2.45
CA ASP A 93 -3.43 17.16 -2.89
C ASP A 93 -4.68 16.33 -3.19
N ALA A 94 -5.84 16.94 -2.93
CA ALA A 94 -7.12 16.32 -3.28
C ALA A 94 -7.16 16.01 -4.78
N PRO A 95 -7.73 14.88 -5.19
CA PRO A 95 -7.89 14.59 -6.59
C PRO A 95 -8.83 15.62 -7.27
N ASP A 96 -8.48 16.02 -8.49
CA ASP A 96 -9.32 16.92 -9.30
C ASP A 96 -10.46 16.18 -10.01
N GLY A 97 -10.57 14.87 -9.81
CA GLY A 97 -11.54 14.00 -10.47
C GLY A 97 -11.14 12.53 -10.41
N VAL A 98 -11.81 11.71 -11.19
CA VAL A 98 -11.58 10.27 -11.26
C VAL A 98 -10.93 9.88 -12.58
N LEU A 99 -9.75 9.30 -12.52
CA LEU A 99 -8.99 8.86 -13.69
C LEU A 99 -9.61 7.60 -14.31
N VAL A 100 -9.83 7.65 -15.62
CA VAL A 100 -10.25 6.51 -16.43
C VAL A 100 -9.02 5.70 -16.81
N ILE A 101 -8.92 4.45 -16.31
CA ILE A 101 -7.82 3.55 -16.63
C ILE A 101 -8.06 2.84 -17.94
N SER A 102 -9.24 2.28 -18.13
CA SER A 102 -9.65 1.62 -19.35
C SER A 102 -11.15 1.75 -19.58
N ILE A 103 -11.54 1.55 -20.81
CA ILE A 103 -12.93 1.56 -21.24
C ILE A 103 -13.40 0.10 -21.38
N ILE A 104 -14.63 -0.16 -20.93
CA ILE A 104 -15.25 -1.46 -21.14
C ILE A 104 -15.71 -1.54 -22.61
N PRO A 105 -15.30 -2.57 -23.36
CA PRO A 105 -15.75 -2.74 -24.75
C PRO A 105 -17.28 -2.77 -24.88
N ASP A 106 -17.80 -2.26 -25.98
CA ASP A 106 -19.23 -2.15 -26.31
C ASP A 106 -20.06 -1.30 -25.34
N SER A 107 -19.43 -0.56 -24.43
CA SER A 107 -20.10 0.30 -23.46
C SER A 107 -20.54 1.64 -24.04
N GLY A 108 -21.40 2.35 -23.31
CA GLY A 108 -21.75 3.73 -23.62
C GLY A 108 -20.57 4.68 -23.54
N ALA A 109 -19.58 4.40 -22.65
CA ALA A 109 -18.34 5.15 -22.56
C ALA A 109 -17.52 5.07 -23.85
N GLU A 110 -17.37 3.87 -24.43
CA GLU A 110 -16.67 3.68 -25.70
C GLU A 110 -17.38 4.41 -26.85
N LYS A 111 -18.70 4.24 -26.96
CA LYS A 111 -19.51 4.88 -27.99
C LYS A 111 -19.47 6.40 -27.89
N ALA A 112 -19.40 6.95 -26.67
CA ALA A 112 -19.29 8.39 -26.42
C ALA A 112 -17.88 8.94 -26.68
N GLY A 113 -16.86 8.07 -26.90
CA GLY A 113 -15.50 8.47 -27.16
C GLY A 113 -14.71 8.84 -25.92
N LEU A 114 -15.08 8.30 -24.74
CA LEU A 114 -14.21 8.32 -23.57
C LEU A 114 -12.90 7.55 -23.87
N GLN A 115 -11.81 7.98 -23.27
CA GLN A 115 -10.50 7.39 -23.47
C GLN A 115 -9.80 7.09 -22.14
N SER A 116 -8.89 6.13 -22.16
CA SER A 116 -7.96 5.93 -21.05
C SER A 116 -7.11 7.20 -20.88
N GLY A 117 -6.95 7.64 -19.63
CA GLY A 117 -6.28 8.89 -19.29
C GLY A 117 -7.22 10.09 -19.14
N ASP A 118 -8.52 9.98 -19.46
CA ASP A 118 -9.49 11.01 -19.15
C ASP A 118 -9.68 11.17 -17.63
N LEU A 119 -9.77 12.39 -17.16
CA LEU A 119 -10.11 12.71 -15.78
C LEU A 119 -11.59 13.14 -15.71
N ILE A 120 -12.46 12.31 -15.14
CA ILE A 120 -13.87 12.64 -14.95
C ILE A 120 -13.99 13.63 -13.79
N THR A 121 -14.53 14.82 -14.07
CA THR A 121 -14.70 15.91 -13.11
C THR A 121 -16.15 16.15 -12.72
N ALA A 122 -17.11 15.76 -13.54
CA ALA A 122 -18.54 15.85 -13.22
C ALA A 122 -19.38 14.86 -14.04
N ILE A 123 -20.56 14.50 -13.51
CA ILE A 123 -21.60 13.75 -14.22
C ILE A 123 -22.93 14.48 -14.00
N ASN A 124 -23.61 14.86 -15.09
CA ASN A 124 -24.82 15.69 -15.06
C ASN A 124 -24.67 16.97 -14.21
N GLY A 125 -23.46 17.56 -14.20
CA GLY A 125 -23.14 18.76 -13.43
C GLY A 125 -22.82 18.48 -11.94
N VAL A 126 -22.98 17.26 -11.46
CA VAL A 126 -22.55 16.88 -10.11
C VAL A 126 -21.05 16.64 -10.12
N ILE A 127 -20.33 17.36 -9.27
CA ILE A 127 -18.87 17.30 -9.19
C ILE A 127 -18.44 15.91 -8.68
N ILE A 128 -17.48 15.33 -9.38
CA ILE A 128 -16.85 14.05 -9.05
C ILE A 128 -15.39 14.33 -8.71
N ILE A 129 -15.04 14.12 -7.43
CA ILE A 129 -13.67 14.28 -6.94
C ILE A 129 -13.08 12.90 -6.65
N THR A 130 -13.88 12.03 -6.06
CA THR A 130 -13.47 10.69 -5.66
C THR A 130 -14.36 9.61 -6.29
N PRO A 131 -13.89 8.37 -6.36
CA PRO A 131 -14.72 7.26 -6.81
C PRO A 131 -16.00 7.03 -5.98
N LEU A 132 -16.02 7.46 -4.71
CA LEU A 132 -17.21 7.37 -3.86
C LEU A 132 -18.31 8.34 -4.32
N ASP A 133 -17.97 9.42 -5.02
CA ASP A 133 -18.96 10.38 -5.52
C ASP A 133 -19.87 9.78 -6.57
N PHE A 134 -19.42 8.73 -7.28
CA PHE A 134 -20.30 7.96 -8.18
C PHE A 134 -21.47 7.30 -7.45
N GLN A 135 -21.35 7.00 -6.17
CA GLN A 135 -22.43 6.42 -5.36
C GLN A 135 -23.52 7.47 -5.03
N LYS A 136 -23.19 8.75 -5.13
CA LYS A 136 -24.13 9.87 -4.89
C LYS A 136 -25.04 10.14 -6.08
N ILE A 137 -24.75 9.53 -7.23
CA ILE A 137 -25.49 9.73 -8.48
C ILE A 137 -26.33 8.47 -8.74
N ASP A 138 -27.63 8.65 -8.89
CA ASP A 138 -28.55 7.60 -9.31
C ASP A 138 -28.45 7.41 -10.84
N LEU A 139 -27.59 6.49 -11.26
CA LEU A 139 -27.40 6.14 -12.68
C LEU A 139 -28.36 5.01 -13.05
N LYS A 140 -29.29 5.30 -13.96
CA LYS A 140 -30.28 4.29 -14.43
C LYS A 140 -29.87 3.72 -15.78
N PRO A 141 -29.90 2.39 -15.94
CA PRO A 141 -29.63 1.77 -17.24
C PRO A 141 -30.51 2.30 -18.35
N GLY A 142 -29.93 2.58 -19.52
CA GLY A 142 -30.59 3.16 -20.68
C GLY A 142 -30.73 4.68 -20.65
N GLU A 143 -30.39 5.35 -19.56
CA GLU A 143 -30.34 6.80 -19.47
C GLU A 143 -29.04 7.34 -20.13
N THR A 144 -29.13 8.49 -20.77
CA THR A 144 -27.95 9.21 -21.28
C THR A 144 -27.57 10.31 -20.29
N VAL A 145 -26.35 10.27 -19.79
CA VAL A 145 -25.79 11.26 -18.85
C VAL A 145 -24.68 12.06 -19.52
N THR A 146 -24.53 13.32 -19.13
CA THR A 146 -23.41 14.14 -19.59
C THR A 146 -22.21 13.92 -18.65
N VAL A 147 -21.15 13.27 -19.16
CA VAL A 147 -19.90 13.09 -18.44
C VAL A 147 -18.95 14.21 -18.85
N THR A 148 -18.52 15.01 -17.88
CA THR A 148 -17.51 16.05 -18.07
C THR A 148 -16.15 15.49 -17.75
N VAL A 149 -15.23 15.57 -18.70
CA VAL A 149 -13.86 15.09 -18.56
C VAL A 149 -12.84 16.17 -18.87
N GLN A 150 -11.67 16.06 -18.26
CA GLN A 150 -10.48 16.81 -18.63
C GLN A 150 -9.55 15.89 -19.40
N ARG A 151 -9.22 16.26 -20.65
CA ARG A 151 -8.32 15.55 -21.55
C ARG A 151 -7.29 16.52 -22.10
N ASN A 152 -6.00 16.29 -21.87
CA ASN A 152 -4.91 17.16 -22.35
C ASN A 152 -5.11 18.65 -21.99
N GLY A 153 -5.60 18.93 -20.79
CA GLY A 153 -5.89 20.28 -20.32
C GLY A 153 -7.17 20.91 -20.86
N GLN A 154 -7.93 20.22 -21.72
CA GLN A 154 -9.21 20.69 -22.26
C GLN A 154 -10.37 19.98 -21.58
N GLN A 155 -11.42 20.73 -21.28
CA GLN A 155 -12.66 20.19 -20.76
C GLN A 155 -13.58 19.78 -21.91
N LEU A 156 -14.05 18.54 -21.87
CA LEU A 156 -14.98 17.96 -22.83
C LEU A 156 -16.24 17.49 -22.12
N GLN A 157 -17.37 17.59 -22.78
CA GLN A 157 -18.64 17.04 -22.32
C GLN A 157 -19.09 15.95 -23.28
N LEU A 158 -19.23 14.73 -22.79
CA LEU A 158 -19.53 13.55 -23.57
C LEU A 158 -20.88 12.96 -23.14
N PRO A 159 -21.85 12.77 -24.08
CA PRO A 159 -23.10 12.08 -23.77
C PRO A 159 -22.83 10.55 -23.68
N VAL A 160 -22.98 9.99 -22.50
CA VAL A 160 -22.71 8.56 -22.25
C VAL A 160 -24.01 7.84 -21.91
N GLU A 161 -24.34 6.81 -22.67
CA GLU A 161 -25.45 5.91 -22.37
C GLU A 161 -25.05 4.97 -21.23
N ILE A 162 -25.85 4.93 -20.17
CA ILE A 162 -25.61 4.11 -19.01
C ILE A 162 -25.98 2.65 -19.28
N MET A 163 -25.03 1.75 -19.09
CA MET A 163 -25.24 0.32 -19.22
C MET A 163 -25.67 -0.32 -17.88
N PRO A 164 -26.42 -1.44 -17.89
CA PRO A 164 -26.72 -2.16 -16.66
C PRO A 164 -25.44 -2.79 -16.06
N SER A 165 -25.38 -2.87 -14.74
CA SER A 165 -24.32 -3.60 -14.06
C SER A 165 -24.52 -5.12 -14.25
N PRO A 166 -23.44 -5.90 -14.49
CA PRO A 166 -23.52 -7.36 -14.53
C PRO A 166 -24.04 -7.97 -13.23
N ASP A 167 -23.75 -7.33 -12.10
CA ASP A 167 -24.11 -7.84 -10.75
C ASP A 167 -25.53 -7.42 -10.32
N ASP A 168 -26.03 -6.28 -10.83
CA ASP A 168 -27.35 -5.76 -10.52
C ASP A 168 -27.92 -5.03 -11.75
N PRO A 169 -28.87 -5.61 -12.46
CA PRO A 169 -29.47 -5.00 -13.66
C PRO A 169 -30.17 -3.66 -13.42
N ASN A 170 -30.53 -3.33 -12.18
CA ASN A 170 -31.16 -2.05 -11.83
C ASN A 170 -30.13 -0.94 -11.57
N ARG A 171 -28.86 -1.30 -11.42
CA ARG A 171 -27.75 -0.35 -11.20
C ARG A 171 -27.09 -0.01 -12.53
N GLY A 172 -26.96 1.28 -12.80
CA GLY A 172 -26.27 1.77 -14.00
C GLY A 172 -24.76 1.88 -13.82
N LEU A 173 -24.04 1.64 -14.91
CA LEU A 173 -22.59 1.83 -15.01
C LEU A 173 -22.25 2.70 -16.21
N VAL A 174 -21.27 3.58 -16.05
CA VAL A 174 -20.71 4.41 -17.13
C VAL A 174 -19.98 3.57 -18.19
N GLY A 175 -19.45 2.41 -17.79
CA GLY A 175 -18.69 1.52 -18.68
C GLY A 175 -17.19 1.83 -18.70
N ILE A 176 -16.65 2.19 -17.57
CA ILE A 176 -15.21 2.46 -17.37
C ILE A 176 -14.64 1.59 -16.25
N MET A 177 -13.35 1.28 -16.35
CA MET A 177 -12.54 0.88 -15.22
C MET A 177 -11.81 2.12 -14.69
N ARG A 178 -11.93 2.35 -13.40
CA ARG A 178 -11.36 3.50 -12.70
C ARG A 178 -10.40 3.06 -11.62
N ASP A 179 -9.39 3.84 -11.34
CA ASP A 179 -8.51 3.64 -10.19
C ASP A 179 -8.78 4.71 -9.14
N ASN A 180 -8.85 4.25 -7.91
CA ASN A 180 -9.07 5.13 -6.77
C ASN A 180 -7.76 5.80 -6.31
N ALA A 181 -6.60 5.18 -6.64
CA ALA A 181 -5.30 5.56 -6.13
C ALA A 181 -4.59 6.61 -6.96
N LEU A 182 -4.64 6.47 -8.28
CA LEU A 182 -3.87 7.34 -9.19
C LEU A 182 -4.43 8.77 -9.29
N SER A 183 -5.59 9.01 -8.67
CA SER A 183 -6.19 10.35 -8.62
C SER A 183 -5.53 11.26 -7.59
N TYR A 184 -4.86 10.72 -6.57
CA TYR A 184 -4.12 11.51 -5.58
C TYR A 184 -2.80 12.02 -6.16
N LYS A 185 -2.50 13.28 -5.94
CA LYS A 185 -1.26 13.91 -6.37
C LYS A 185 -0.35 14.11 -5.17
N PRO A 186 0.79 13.41 -5.08
CA PRO A 186 1.74 13.66 -4.01
C PRO A 186 2.24 15.10 -4.05
N ILE A 187 2.28 15.79 -2.92
CA ILE A 187 2.86 17.15 -2.80
C ILE A 187 4.35 17.13 -3.21
N TYR A 188 5.04 16.03 -2.89
CA TYR A 188 6.43 15.78 -3.30
C TYR A 188 6.46 14.85 -4.51
N ASN A 189 6.32 15.40 -5.71
CA ASN A 189 6.29 14.66 -6.97
C ASN A 189 7.59 14.85 -7.76
N PHE A 190 8.68 14.23 -7.32
CA PHE A 190 9.99 14.30 -7.99
C PHE A 190 10.44 12.94 -8.56
N ILE A 191 9.62 11.90 -8.44
CA ILE A 191 9.89 10.55 -8.94
C ILE A 191 8.78 10.15 -9.91
N GLU A 192 9.16 9.75 -11.11
CA GLU A 192 8.26 9.05 -12.03
C GLU A 192 8.22 7.58 -11.65
N TRP A 193 7.08 7.13 -11.17
CA TRP A 193 6.92 5.79 -10.65
C TRP A 193 6.45 4.80 -11.72
N ASP A 194 7.23 3.75 -11.93
CA ASP A 194 6.75 2.58 -12.67
C ASP A 194 5.69 1.84 -11.84
N PRO A 195 4.54 1.45 -12.43
CA PRO A 195 3.46 0.78 -11.69
C PRO A 195 3.87 -0.55 -11.05
N GLN A 196 4.74 -1.35 -11.69
CA GLN A 196 5.18 -2.63 -11.14
C GLN A 196 6.13 -2.42 -9.96
N VAL A 197 7.05 -1.46 -10.07
CA VAL A 197 7.95 -1.06 -8.99
C VAL A 197 7.15 -0.50 -7.80
N SER A 198 6.14 0.32 -8.07
CA SER A 198 5.23 0.87 -7.05
C SER A 198 4.56 -0.23 -6.24
N MET A 199 3.96 -1.21 -6.93
CA MET A 199 3.30 -2.34 -6.28
C MET A 199 4.28 -3.20 -5.48
N PHE A 200 5.45 -3.49 -6.06
CA PHE A 200 6.48 -4.27 -5.35
C PHE A 200 6.93 -3.58 -4.06
N LEU A 201 7.20 -2.27 -4.10
CA LEU A 201 7.63 -1.51 -2.93
C LEU A 201 6.50 -1.35 -1.90
N LEU A 202 5.25 -1.22 -2.35
CA LEU A 202 4.09 -1.20 -1.46
C LEU A 202 3.96 -2.52 -0.69
N TRP A 203 4.06 -3.66 -1.38
CA TRP A 203 4.04 -4.97 -0.73
C TRP A 203 5.23 -5.15 0.23
N LEU A 204 6.42 -4.72 -0.19
CA LEU A 204 7.62 -4.79 0.65
C LEU A 204 7.45 -3.96 1.93
N TRP A 205 6.86 -2.77 1.82
CA TRP A 205 6.50 -1.92 2.95
C TRP A 205 5.50 -2.60 3.88
N MET A 206 4.39 -3.09 3.34
CA MET A 206 3.35 -3.77 4.11
C MET A 206 3.91 -4.97 4.88
N ILE A 207 4.63 -5.85 4.19
CA ILE A 207 5.20 -7.06 4.79
C ILE A 207 6.19 -6.66 5.90
N SER A 208 7.04 -5.66 5.67
CA SER A 208 8.01 -5.23 6.68
C SER A 208 7.33 -4.63 7.91
N PHE A 209 6.34 -3.79 7.71
CA PHE A 209 5.56 -3.15 8.77
C PHE A 209 4.81 -4.18 9.61
N PHE A 210 4.06 -5.08 8.96
CA PHE A 210 3.28 -6.10 9.67
C PHE A 210 4.16 -7.14 10.38
N ILE A 211 5.25 -7.61 9.77
CA ILE A 211 6.17 -8.52 10.44
C ILE A 211 6.81 -7.85 11.65
N GLY A 212 7.19 -6.56 11.55
CA GLY A 212 7.72 -5.83 12.69
C GLY A 212 6.73 -5.78 13.86
N ILE A 213 5.46 -5.48 13.60
CA ILE A 213 4.41 -5.43 14.63
C ILE A 213 4.08 -6.81 15.17
N ILE A 214 3.86 -7.80 14.30
CA ILE A 214 3.47 -9.16 14.71
C ILE A 214 4.56 -9.78 15.60
N ASN A 215 5.83 -9.60 15.26
CA ASN A 215 6.92 -10.13 16.07
C ASN A 215 7.02 -9.49 17.45
N MET A 216 6.39 -8.34 17.71
CA MET A 216 6.30 -7.73 19.03
C MET A 216 5.10 -8.23 19.85
N LEU A 217 4.24 -9.08 19.29
CA LEU A 217 3.14 -9.67 20.05
C LEU A 217 3.67 -10.59 21.17
N PRO A 218 2.97 -10.64 22.32
CA PRO A 218 3.37 -11.42 23.49
C PRO A 218 3.11 -12.94 23.34
N LEU A 219 3.57 -13.50 22.23
CA LEU A 219 3.43 -14.93 21.93
C LEU A 219 4.78 -15.66 22.11
N PRO A 220 4.83 -16.84 22.75
CA PRO A 220 6.08 -17.51 23.11
C PRO A 220 7.05 -17.77 21.95
N ILE A 221 6.52 -17.93 20.73
CA ILE A 221 7.30 -18.24 19.53
C ILE A 221 7.93 -16.97 18.94
N LEU A 222 7.36 -15.79 19.23
CA LEU A 222 7.77 -14.51 18.67
C LEU A 222 8.75 -13.78 19.59
N ASP A 223 9.47 -12.81 19.05
CA ASP A 223 10.43 -12.00 19.82
C ASP A 223 9.74 -11.24 20.95
N GLY A 224 8.51 -10.75 20.77
CA GLY A 224 7.73 -10.07 21.80
C GLY A 224 7.43 -10.96 23.00
N GLY A 225 7.19 -12.25 22.80
CA GLY A 225 7.05 -13.22 23.88
C GLY A 225 8.36 -13.41 24.65
N LYS A 226 9.47 -13.66 23.95
CA LYS A 226 10.81 -13.76 24.56
C LYS A 226 11.18 -12.48 25.30
N PHE A 227 10.84 -11.32 24.73
CA PHE A 227 11.06 -10.01 25.36
C PHE A 227 10.34 -9.90 26.71
N LEU A 228 9.04 -10.25 26.77
CA LEU A 228 8.27 -10.25 28.00
C LEU A 228 8.81 -11.23 29.06
N TYR A 229 9.19 -12.44 28.66
CA TYR A 229 9.78 -13.40 29.60
C TYR A 229 11.14 -12.96 30.14
N THR A 230 11.81 -12.04 29.45
CA THR A 230 13.10 -11.49 29.87
C THR A 230 12.94 -10.30 30.83
N ILE A 231 11.81 -9.59 30.82
CA ILE A 231 11.48 -8.48 31.74
C ILE A 231 11.23 -9.01 33.15
#